data_b85e76b38dbf8b3c721a19ec492d314d
#
_entry.id   b85e76b38dbf8b3c721a19ec492d314d
#
_cell.length_a   1.000
_cell.length_b   1.000
_cell.length_c   1.000
_cell.angle_alpha   90.00
_cell.angle_beta   90.00
_cell.angle_gamma   90.00
#
_symmetry.space_group_name_H-M   'P 1'
#
loop_
_entity.id
_entity.type
_entity.pdbx_description
1 polymer ?
#
loop_
_entity_poly.entity_id
_entity_poly.type
_entity_poly.pdbx_seq_one_letter_code
_entity_poly.pdbx_strand_id
1 'polypeptide(L)'
;MFAKIARLAAVVGIASVCLTACTPPMPPEVKAALLEQTYTCIDGSSALQAPATLADAVPNLQAAMSGNCPGMKFDAVTAGTKADIVIGSSVLSAADCNPTTTVPYAINAAVIAATLSTASGAVLSPATVAGIFDGSIKTWDDARITKDNSGVSIGSGPIQVVSVTDKLALAAFSAWYKQITGKAFVAPTLQAKADLTVGDLGTLADGSVALLPYDVFSTYAVTAMTIPLAAAIVTDAKLNPAGAVPDVQGIGSAATQLEYKKSGDSVSVSLNYAAKPIPPQGSDVAPAPYQAIYPVNVSLCGTPTKTSRAIGRYLLRQDAQGTLTTLVPLAESIRAESLDVISVGLPQPKVTAPTN
;
A
#
# COMPACT_ATOMS: atom_id res chain seq x y z
N MET A 1 10.47 -13.22 -81.22
CA MET A 1 11.39 -13.36 -80.08
C MET A 1 11.30 -12.12 -79.20
N PHE A 2 10.10 -11.68 -78.83
CA PHE A 2 9.86 -10.52 -78.02
C PHE A 2 8.54 -10.68 -77.24
N ALA A 3 8.50 -11.50 -76.17
CA ALA A 3 7.30 -11.62 -75.33
C ALA A 3 7.61 -12.32 -73.99
N LYS A 4 8.59 -11.90 -73.22
CA LYS A 4 8.88 -12.46 -71.88
C LYS A 4 9.50 -11.49 -70.88
N ILE A 5 9.40 -10.16 -71.02
CA ILE A 5 9.98 -9.21 -70.06
C ILE A 5 8.95 -8.27 -69.33
N ALA A 6 7.67 -8.58 -69.38
CA ALA A 6 6.64 -7.72 -68.83
C ALA A 6 5.90 -8.28 -67.57
N ARG A 7 6.51 -9.20 -66.79
CA ARG A 7 5.84 -9.79 -65.60
C ARG A 7 6.63 -9.76 -64.30
N LEU A 8 7.70 -8.97 -64.18
CA LEU A 8 8.50 -8.92 -62.97
C LEU A 8 8.50 -7.55 -62.23
N ALA A 9 7.68 -6.60 -62.65
CA ALA A 9 7.66 -5.26 -62.06
C ALA A 9 6.44 -5.01 -61.10
N ALA A 10 5.55 -5.98 -60.88
CA ALA A 10 4.29 -5.79 -60.14
C ALA A 10 4.29 -6.42 -58.73
N VAL A 11 5.38 -7.05 -58.27
CA VAL A 11 5.39 -7.74 -56.96
C VAL A 11 6.23 -6.98 -55.87
N VAL A 12 7.00 -5.95 -56.25
CA VAL A 12 7.84 -5.19 -55.26
C VAL A 12 7.07 -4.04 -54.59
N GLY A 13 5.85 -3.70 -55.05
CA GLY A 13 5.09 -2.52 -54.57
C GLY A 13 4.20 -2.76 -53.34
N ILE A 14 4.00 -4.00 -52.91
CA ILE A 14 3.00 -4.28 -51.81
C ILE A 14 3.65 -4.65 -50.48
N ALA A 15 4.97 -4.86 -50.45
CA ALA A 15 5.67 -5.24 -49.21
C ALA A 15 6.05 -4.04 -48.29
N SER A 16 5.88 -2.80 -48.74
CA SER A 16 6.33 -1.60 -48.00
C SER A 16 5.27 -0.91 -47.13
N VAL A 17 4.02 -1.37 -47.12
CA VAL A 17 2.92 -0.68 -46.41
C VAL A 17 2.54 -1.38 -45.09
N CYS A 18 3.07 -2.55 -44.77
CA CYS A 18 2.67 -3.30 -43.56
C CYS A 18 3.67 -3.19 -42.37
N LEU A 19 4.71 -2.37 -42.45
CA LEU A 19 5.72 -2.26 -41.37
C LEU A 19 5.50 -1.10 -40.39
N THR A 20 4.43 -0.32 -40.54
CA THR A 20 4.19 0.83 -39.63
C THR A 20 3.06 0.58 -38.60
N ALA A 21 2.53 -0.63 -38.45
CA ALA A 21 1.27 -0.81 -37.74
C ALA A 21 1.30 -1.74 -36.50
N CYS A 22 2.46 -2.17 -35.99
CA CYS A 22 2.46 -2.96 -34.75
C CYS A 22 3.76 -2.78 -33.97
N THR A 23 4.03 -1.54 -33.51
CA THR A 23 4.84 -1.43 -32.29
C THR A 23 3.97 -1.94 -31.15
N PRO A 24 4.34 -3.02 -30.43
CA PRO A 24 3.60 -3.46 -29.27
C PRO A 24 3.48 -2.28 -28.27
N PRO A 25 2.35 -2.15 -27.57
CA PRO A 25 2.21 -1.09 -26.57
C PRO A 25 3.38 -1.20 -25.60
N MET A 26 3.99 -0.05 -25.28
CA MET A 26 5.11 0.04 -24.35
C MET A 26 4.70 -0.56 -23.01
N PRO A 27 5.50 -1.48 -22.43
CA PRO A 27 5.22 -2.01 -21.10
C PRO A 27 5.03 -0.90 -20.08
N PRO A 28 4.06 -1.03 -19.13
CA PRO A 28 3.75 0.03 -18.17
C PRO A 28 4.96 0.49 -17.36
N GLU A 29 5.85 -0.42 -17.00
CA GLU A 29 7.08 -0.13 -16.26
C GLU A 29 8.06 0.76 -17.06
N VAL A 30 8.21 0.49 -18.35
CA VAL A 30 9.06 1.29 -19.24
C VAL A 30 8.45 2.68 -19.40
N LYS A 31 7.13 2.77 -19.57
CA LYS A 31 6.42 4.04 -19.64
C LYS A 31 6.58 4.84 -18.34
N ALA A 32 6.45 4.19 -17.17
CA ALA A 32 6.64 4.83 -15.88
C ALA A 32 8.08 5.35 -15.72
N ALA A 33 9.08 4.54 -16.04
CA ALA A 33 10.50 4.95 -15.99
C ALA A 33 10.78 6.16 -16.89
N LEU A 34 10.21 6.21 -18.10
CA LEU A 34 10.34 7.35 -18.99
C LEU A 34 9.64 8.61 -18.44
N LEU A 35 8.45 8.44 -17.83
CA LEU A 35 7.72 9.54 -17.19
C LEU A 35 8.48 10.10 -15.98
N GLU A 36 9.34 9.31 -15.35
CA GLU A 36 10.15 9.72 -14.20
C GLU A 36 11.46 10.40 -14.55
N GLN A 37 11.94 10.29 -15.79
CA GLN A 37 13.15 10.99 -16.23
C GLN A 37 13.02 12.51 -16.15
N THR A 38 11.81 13.04 -16.18
CA THR A 38 11.54 14.48 -16.15
C THR A 38 10.52 14.84 -15.09
N TYR A 39 10.73 15.96 -14.40
CA TYR A 39 9.73 16.54 -13.53
C TYR A 39 8.71 17.34 -14.35
N THR A 40 7.44 17.21 -14.00
CA THR A 40 6.38 18.08 -14.55
C THR A 40 6.11 19.18 -13.54
N CYS A 41 6.78 20.31 -13.70
CA CYS A 41 6.61 21.47 -12.83
C CYS A 41 5.47 22.34 -13.34
N ILE A 42 4.46 22.56 -12.52
CA ILE A 42 3.34 23.46 -12.76
C ILE A 42 3.25 24.41 -11.57
N ASP A 43 3.57 25.68 -11.80
CA ASP A 43 3.56 26.70 -10.75
C ASP A 43 2.16 26.83 -10.11
N GLY A 44 2.15 27.02 -8.80
CA GLY A 44 0.95 27.16 -8.00
C GLY A 44 1.02 26.39 -6.67
N SER A 45 -0.04 26.50 -5.89
CA SER A 45 -0.19 25.79 -4.61
C SER A 45 -1.47 24.96 -4.60
N SER A 46 -1.47 23.89 -3.79
CA SER A 46 -2.65 23.06 -3.52
C SER A 46 -2.68 22.69 -2.04
N ALA A 47 -3.88 22.66 -1.45
CA ALA A 47 -4.07 22.19 -0.07
C ALA A 47 -3.94 20.66 -0.02
N LEU A 48 -2.99 20.14 0.77
CA LEU A 48 -2.73 18.71 0.96
C LEU A 48 -3.12 18.28 2.37
N GLN A 49 -4.02 17.32 2.47
CA GLN A 49 -4.30 16.61 3.72
C GLN A 49 -3.62 15.23 3.70
N ALA A 50 -2.89 14.91 4.75
CA ALA A 50 -2.25 13.61 4.94
C ALA A 50 -2.54 13.05 6.35
N PRO A 51 -2.47 11.73 6.55
CA PRO A 51 -2.60 11.14 7.88
C PRO A 51 -1.44 11.57 8.80
N ALA A 52 -1.71 11.59 10.11
CA ALA A 52 -0.72 11.99 11.11
C ALA A 52 0.57 11.14 11.08
N THR A 53 0.48 9.89 10.65
CA THR A 53 1.61 8.98 10.48
C THR A 53 2.59 9.40 9.36
N LEU A 54 2.17 10.32 8.49
CA LEU A 54 3.01 10.94 7.45
C LEU A 54 3.45 12.37 7.79
N ALA A 55 3.19 12.85 9.02
CA ALA A 55 3.49 14.22 9.40
C ALA A 55 4.97 14.60 9.20
N ASP A 56 5.89 13.68 9.47
CA ASP A 56 7.34 13.91 9.28
C ASP A 56 7.77 13.75 7.80
N ALA A 57 7.06 12.94 7.02
CA ALA A 57 7.37 12.73 5.60
C ALA A 57 6.90 13.91 4.73
N VAL A 58 5.79 14.56 5.06
CA VAL A 58 5.19 15.65 4.28
C VAL A 58 6.13 16.84 4.08
N PRO A 59 6.81 17.38 5.12
CA PRO A 59 7.80 18.46 4.95
C PRO A 59 8.98 18.06 4.06
N ASN A 60 9.47 16.81 4.17
CA ASN A 60 10.57 16.31 3.36
C ASN A 60 10.15 16.17 1.89
N LEU A 61 8.94 15.69 1.62
CA LEU A 61 8.36 15.64 0.28
C LEU A 61 8.23 17.04 -0.32
N GLN A 62 7.78 18.03 0.46
CA GLN A 62 7.69 19.43 0.02
C GLN A 62 9.07 20.00 -0.31
N ALA A 63 10.07 19.78 0.53
CA ALA A 63 11.43 20.27 0.32
C ALA A 63 12.05 19.66 -0.93
N ALA A 64 11.93 18.35 -1.11
CA ALA A 64 12.44 17.64 -2.29
C ALA A 64 11.70 18.06 -3.58
N MET A 65 10.39 18.26 -3.54
CA MET A 65 9.61 18.79 -4.66
C MET A 65 10.05 20.19 -5.04
N SER A 66 10.20 21.08 -4.05
CA SER A 66 10.59 22.48 -4.29
C SER A 66 12.02 22.60 -4.83
N GLY A 67 12.91 21.65 -4.51
CA GLY A 67 14.26 21.58 -5.08
C GLY A 67 14.25 21.36 -6.60
N ASN A 68 13.29 20.59 -7.10
CA ASN A 68 13.14 20.28 -8.53
C ASN A 68 12.15 21.21 -9.25
N CYS A 69 11.13 21.70 -8.55
CA CYS A 69 10.04 22.53 -9.06
C CYS A 69 9.78 23.71 -8.12
N PRO A 70 10.60 24.78 -8.12
CA PRO A 70 10.54 25.84 -7.10
C PRO A 70 9.19 26.59 -7.04
N GLY A 71 8.45 26.66 -8.16
CA GLY A 71 7.14 27.29 -8.23
C GLY A 71 5.96 26.41 -7.83
N MET A 72 6.19 25.12 -7.58
CA MET A 72 5.16 24.14 -7.21
C MET A 72 5.20 23.89 -5.70
N LYS A 73 4.07 24.09 -5.03
CA LYS A 73 3.95 23.98 -3.57
C LYS A 73 2.69 23.27 -3.16
N PHE A 74 2.69 22.64 -2.00
CA PHE A 74 1.48 22.25 -1.31
C PHE A 74 1.48 22.75 0.13
N ASP A 75 0.31 23.16 0.61
CA ASP A 75 0.11 23.63 1.97
C ASP A 75 -0.55 22.49 2.75
N ALA A 76 0.11 22.00 3.81
CA ALA A 76 -0.44 20.96 4.66
C ALA A 76 -1.67 21.49 5.42
N VAL A 77 -2.78 20.78 5.34
CA VAL A 77 -4.02 21.11 6.04
C VAL A 77 -4.48 19.96 6.92
N THR A 78 -5.18 20.30 8.00
CA THR A 78 -5.72 19.32 8.95
C THR A 78 -7.08 18.77 8.49
N ALA A 79 -7.47 17.61 9.01
CA ALA A 79 -8.81 17.06 8.83
C ALA A 79 -9.88 18.07 9.25
N GLY A 80 -10.98 18.12 8.51
CA GLY A 80 -12.04 19.13 8.67
C GLY A 80 -11.80 20.43 7.86
N THR A 81 -10.67 20.51 7.16
CA THR A 81 -10.34 21.62 6.26
C THR A 81 -10.47 21.14 4.81
N LYS A 82 -11.05 21.99 3.94
CA LYS A 82 -11.14 21.67 2.52
C LYS A 82 -9.75 21.46 1.92
N ALA A 83 -9.56 20.33 1.27
CA ALA A 83 -8.32 19.95 0.60
C ALA A 83 -8.50 19.84 -0.91
N ASP A 84 -7.43 20.08 -1.67
CA ASP A 84 -7.35 19.79 -3.11
C ASP A 84 -6.82 18.38 -3.37
N ILE A 85 -5.99 17.89 -2.45
CA ILE A 85 -5.35 16.58 -2.49
C ILE A 85 -5.48 15.95 -1.11
N VAL A 86 -5.89 14.68 -1.06
CA VAL A 86 -5.92 13.90 0.18
C VAL A 86 -5.13 12.61 0.00
N ILE A 87 -4.18 12.38 0.90
CA ILE A 87 -3.55 11.07 1.09
C ILE A 87 -4.30 10.37 2.22
N GLY A 88 -4.84 9.19 1.99
CA GLY A 88 -5.55 8.47 3.04
C GLY A 88 -6.17 7.16 2.58
N SER A 89 -6.51 6.35 3.57
CA SER A 89 -7.21 5.08 3.39
C SER A 89 -8.69 5.15 3.77
N SER A 90 -9.11 6.21 4.48
CA SER A 90 -10.49 6.38 4.95
C SER A 90 -11.43 6.90 3.87
N VAL A 91 -12.72 6.66 4.06
CA VAL A 91 -13.77 7.34 3.28
C VAL A 91 -13.70 8.83 3.63
N LEU A 92 -13.44 9.65 2.61
CA LEU A 92 -13.31 11.08 2.76
C LEU A 92 -14.68 11.70 3.07
N SER A 93 -14.70 12.69 3.95
CA SER A 93 -15.88 13.53 4.14
C SER A 93 -16.12 14.36 2.87
N ALA A 94 -17.33 14.35 2.33
CA ALA A 94 -17.67 15.17 1.17
C ALA A 94 -17.50 16.69 1.44
N ALA A 95 -17.50 17.10 2.71
CA ALA A 95 -17.23 18.50 3.08
C ALA A 95 -15.73 18.86 2.89
N ASP A 96 -14.84 17.93 3.16
CA ASP A 96 -13.39 18.15 3.09
C ASP A 96 -12.85 17.85 1.70
N CYS A 97 -13.36 16.81 1.06
CA CYS A 97 -12.96 16.38 -0.27
C CYS A 97 -14.10 15.62 -0.96
N ASN A 98 -14.47 16.08 -2.15
CA ASN A 98 -15.31 15.30 -3.07
C ASN A 98 -14.37 14.72 -4.15
N PRO A 99 -13.90 13.47 -4.01
CA PRO A 99 -12.88 12.90 -4.88
C PRO A 99 -13.42 12.69 -6.30
N THR A 100 -12.69 13.19 -7.29
CA THR A 100 -12.98 12.98 -8.72
C THR A 100 -11.92 12.13 -9.40
N THR A 101 -10.73 12.08 -8.83
CA THR A 101 -9.64 11.20 -9.24
C THR A 101 -9.12 10.50 -7.99
N THR A 102 -9.04 9.17 -8.01
CA THR A 102 -8.50 8.38 -6.88
C THR A 102 -7.60 7.29 -7.43
N VAL A 103 -6.37 7.27 -6.95
CA VAL A 103 -5.38 6.26 -7.34
C VAL A 103 -4.66 5.71 -6.12
N PRO A 104 -4.25 4.42 -6.12
CA PRO A 104 -3.40 3.88 -5.08
C PRO A 104 -2.08 4.66 -4.98
N TYR A 105 -1.62 4.85 -3.76
CA TYR A 105 -0.39 5.56 -3.42
C TYR A 105 0.63 4.65 -2.76
N ALA A 106 0.19 3.90 -1.76
CA ALA A 106 0.99 2.96 -0.99
C ALA A 106 0.11 1.85 -0.42
N ILE A 107 0.73 0.87 0.20
CA ILE A 107 0.03 -0.23 0.88
C ILE A 107 0.22 -0.10 2.39
N ASN A 108 -0.89 -0.24 3.10
CA ASN A 108 -0.96 -0.41 4.54
C ASN A 108 -1.45 -1.82 4.89
N ALA A 109 -1.34 -2.22 6.14
CA ALA A 109 -1.81 -3.53 6.61
C ALA A 109 -2.49 -3.43 7.97
N ALA A 110 -3.32 -4.40 8.27
CA ALA A 110 -3.85 -4.61 9.62
C ALA A 110 -2.88 -5.49 10.41
N VAL A 111 -2.38 -4.99 11.53
CA VAL A 111 -1.39 -5.66 12.38
C VAL A 111 -2.03 -6.05 13.71
N ILE A 112 -1.76 -7.28 14.17
CA ILE A 112 -2.03 -7.69 15.54
C ILE A 112 -0.78 -7.37 16.35
N ALA A 113 -0.84 -6.33 17.15
CA ALA A 113 0.25 -5.90 18.02
C ALA A 113 0.00 -6.31 19.46
N ALA A 114 1.02 -6.80 20.14
CA ALA A 114 0.97 -7.17 21.55
C ALA A 114 2.09 -6.50 22.34
N THR A 115 1.79 -6.01 23.53
CA THR A 115 2.78 -5.49 24.47
C THR A 115 3.13 -6.62 25.43
N LEU A 116 4.30 -7.25 25.24
CA LEU A 116 4.79 -8.36 26.05
C LEU A 116 6.23 -8.09 26.45
N SER A 117 6.46 -7.77 27.72
CA SER A 117 7.79 -7.43 28.24
C SER A 117 8.77 -8.60 28.22
N THR A 118 8.28 -9.84 28.17
CA THR A 118 9.09 -11.07 28.26
C THR A 118 9.30 -11.77 26.93
N ALA A 119 8.65 -11.31 25.84
CA ALA A 119 8.72 -11.97 24.54
C ALA A 119 9.52 -11.15 23.52
N SER A 120 10.25 -11.85 22.65
CA SER A 120 10.95 -11.27 21.49
C SER A 120 10.18 -11.44 20.18
N GLY A 121 9.07 -12.16 20.18
CA GLY A 121 8.19 -12.40 19.04
C GLY A 121 6.95 -13.16 19.46
N ALA A 122 5.93 -13.12 18.66
CA ALA A 122 4.70 -13.89 18.83
C ALA A 122 4.28 -14.49 17.50
N VAL A 123 3.86 -15.75 17.52
CA VAL A 123 3.26 -16.46 16.40
C VAL A 123 1.85 -16.87 16.80
N LEU A 124 0.84 -16.51 16.03
CA LEU A 124 -0.54 -16.83 16.33
C LEU A 124 -1.20 -17.50 15.12
N SER A 125 -1.97 -18.55 15.37
CA SER A 125 -2.88 -19.08 14.36
C SER A 125 -4.13 -18.21 14.24
N PRO A 126 -4.83 -18.23 13.10
CA PRO A 126 -6.10 -17.50 12.95
C PRO A 126 -7.13 -17.84 14.04
N ALA A 127 -7.18 -19.11 14.47
CA ALA A 127 -8.07 -19.54 15.52
C ALA A 127 -7.71 -18.94 16.89
N THR A 128 -6.40 -18.83 17.18
CA THR A 128 -5.89 -18.19 18.40
C THR A 128 -6.20 -16.69 18.41
N VAL A 129 -5.98 -16.00 17.28
CA VAL A 129 -6.36 -14.58 17.13
C VAL A 129 -7.85 -14.41 17.40
N ALA A 130 -8.71 -15.20 16.75
CA ALA A 130 -10.14 -15.13 16.98
C ALA A 130 -10.51 -15.37 18.46
N GLY A 131 -9.88 -16.37 19.08
CA GLY A 131 -10.11 -16.68 20.51
C GLY A 131 -9.68 -15.57 21.46
N ILE A 132 -8.62 -14.82 21.12
CA ILE A 132 -8.20 -13.65 21.88
C ILE A 132 -9.27 -12.55 21.77
N PHE A 133 -9.69 -12.22 20.55
CA PHE A 133 -10.62 -11.12 20.31
C PHE A 133 -12.07 -11.43 20.67
N ASP A 134 -12.50 -12.70 20.71
CA ASP A 134 -13.82 -13.10 21.19
C ASP A 134 -13.87 -13.36 22.72
N GLY A 135 -12.69 -13.30 23.38
CA GLY A 135 -12.55 -13.49 24.82
C GLY A 135 -12.59 -14.95 25.29
N SER A 136 -12.51 -15.93 24.39
CA SER A 136 -12.35 -17.35 24.75
C SER A 136 -10.93 -17.71 25.17
N ILE A 137 -9.94 -16.90 24.78
CA ILE A 137 -8.56 -16.90 25.27
C ILE A 137 -8.37 -15.65 26.14
N LYS A 138 -8.07 -15.85 27.41
CA LYS A 138 -8.04 -14.77 28.40
C LYS A 138 -6.66 -14.52 28.99
N THR A 139 -5.73 -15.42 28.79
CA THR A 139 -4.37 -15.33 29.36
C THR A 139 -3.32 -15.72 28.33
N TRP A 140 -2.12 -15.15 28.46
CA TRP A 140 -1.00 -15.38 27.53
C TRP A 140 -0.39 -16.78 27.66
N ASP A 141 -0.61 -17.49 28.75
CA ASP A 141 -0.23 -18.88 28.99
C ASP A 141 -1.25 -19.91 28.50
N ASP A 142 -2.29 -19.49 27.79
CA ASP A 142 -3.27 -20.41 27.18
C ASP A 142 -2.55 -21.44 26.29
N ALA A 143 -2.96 -22.70 26.40
CA ALA A 143 -2.36 -23.81 25.67
C ALA A 143 -2.34 -23.63 24.13
N ARG A 144 -3.31 -22.90 23.59
CA ARG A 144 -3.39 -22.58 22.14
C ARG A 144 -2.28 -21.63 21.72
N ILE A 145 -2.01 -20.60 22.52
CA ILE A 145 -0.90 -19.65 22.30
C ILE A 145 0.43 -20.38 22.41
N THR A 146 0.63 -21.16 23.49
CA THR A 146 1.83 -21.95 23.68
C THR A 146 2.08 -22.92 22.53
N LYS A 147 1.03 -23.57 22.03
CA LYS A 147 1.11 -24.46 20.87
C LYS A 147 1.57 -23.74 19.61
N ASP A 148 1.01 -22.57 19.33
CA ASP A 148 1.38 -21.76 18.14
C ASP A 148 2.86 -21.33 18.21
N ASN A 149 3.41 -21.17 19.42
CA ASN A 149 4.80 -20.80 19.68
C ASN A 149 5.71 -21.99 19.97
N SER A 150 5.46 -23.13 19.34
CA SER A 150 6.29 -24.36 19.43
C SER A 150 6.46 -24.90 20.85
N GLY A 151 5.47 -24.72 21.71
CA GLY A 151 5.49 -25.15 23.11
C GLY A 151 6.16 -24.16 24.06
N VAL A 152 6.63 -23.03 23.57
CA VAL A 152 7.24 -21.98 24.39
C VAL A 152 6.18 -21.00 24.87
N SER A 153 6.16 -20.69 26.17
CA SER A 153 5.33 -19.62 26.71
C SER A 153 5.92 -18.25 26.30
N ILE A 154 5.13 -17.40 25.68
CA ILE A 154 5.52 -16.03 25.29
C ILE A 154 5.14 -14.98 26.34
N GLY A 155 4.40 -15.38 27.38
CA GLY A 155 3.94 -14.49 28.44
C GLY A 155 3.07 -15.24 29.43
N SER A 156 2.66 -14.52 30.46
CA SER A 156 1.70 -14.99 31.46
C SER A 156 0.77 -13.84 31.87
N GLY A 157 -0.33 -14.17 32.54
CA GLY A 157 -1.28 -13.18 33.00
C GLY A 157 -2.37 -12.82 31.99
N PRO A 158 -3.25 -11.90 32.35
CA PRO A 158 -4.46 -11.60 31.57
C PRO A 158 -4.13 -10.89 30.26
N ILE A 159 -4.87 -11.24 29.21
CA ILE A 159 -4.85 -10.52 27.92
C ILE A 159 -5.82 -9.33 28.04
N GLN A 160 -5.31 -8.14 27.74
CA GLN A 160 -6.10 -6.92 27.66
C GLN A 160 -6.33 -6.55 26.20
N VAL A 161 -7.52 -6.87 25.67
CA VAL A 161 -7.88 -6.50 24.31
C VAL A 161 -8.17 -5.01 24.24
N VAL A 162 -7.37 -4.31 23.47
CA VAL A 162 -7.56 -2.88 23.16
C VAL A 162 -8.45 -2.77 21.93
N SER A 163 -9.39 -1.82 21.95
CA SER A 163 -10.34 -1.66 20.85
C SER A 163 -9.67 -1.36 19.53
N VAL A 164 -10.17 -1.96 18.46
CA VAL A 164 -9.81 -1.61 17.10
C VAL A 164 -10.49 -0.29 16.74
N THR A 165 -9.74 0.61 16.17
CA THR A 165 -10.21 1.95 15.87
C THR A 165 -10.26 2.22 14.37
N ASP A 166 -9.38 1.60 13.60
CA ASP A 166 -9.36 1.74 12.15
C ASP A 166 -10.29 0.73 11.48
N LYS A 167 -11.37 1.25 10.85
CA LYS A 167 -12.37 0.43 10.15
C LYS A 167 -11.78 -0.31 8.94
N LEU A 168 -10.76 0.25 8.28
CA LEU A 168 -10.15 -0.37 7.10
C LEU A 168 -9.19 -1.47 7.50
N ALA A 169 -8.40 -1.26 8.57
CA ALA A 169 -7.60 -2.34 9.15
C ALA A 169 -8.47 -3.51 9.59
N LEU A 170 -9.59 -3.23 10.28
CA LEU A 170 -10.54 -4.27 10.67
C LEU A 170 -11.15 -4.97 9.47
N ALA A 171 -11.55 -4.22 8.43
CA ALA A 171 -12.13 -4.79 7.21
C ALA A 171 -11.12 -5.67 6.46
N ALA A 172 -9.87 -5.21 6.32
CA ALA A 172 -8.80 -5.96 5.67
C ALA A 172 -8.48 -7.25 6.42
N PHE A 173 -8.36 -7.18 7.76
CA PHE A 173 -8.14 -8.37 8.58
C PHE A 173 -9.32 -9.34 8.51
N SER A 174 -10.55 -8.84 8.58
CA SER A 174 -11.76 -9.67 8.50
C SER A 174 -11.89 -10.38 7.14
N ALA A 175 -11.56 -9.69 6.04
CA ALA A 175 -11.55 -10.27 4.71
C ALA A 175 -10.51 -11.39 4.61
N TRP A 176 -9.29 -11.13 5.07
CA TRP A 176 -8.23 -12.14 5.10
C TRP A 176 -8.58 -13.32 5.99
N TYR A 177 -9.05 -13.07 7.23
CA TYR A 177 -9.49 -14.12 8.14
C TYR A 177 -10.54 -15.04 7.52
N LYS A 178 -11.55 -14.46 6.86
CA LYS A 178 -12.58 -15.21 6.13
C LYS A 178 -11.96 -16.06 5.01
N GLN A 179 -11.00 -15.52 4.29
CA GLN A 179 -10.33 -16.23 3.20
C GLN A 179 -9.57 -17.47 3.69
N ILE A 180 -8.84 -17.36 4.80
CA ILE A 180 -8.01 -18.47 5.30
C ILE A 180 -8.79 -19.48 6.16
N THR A 181 -9.88 -19.07 6.79
CA THR A 181 -10.65 -19.94 7.70
C THR A 181 -12.01 -20.38 7.16
N GLY A 182 -12.51 -19.71 6.12
CA GLY A 182 -13.89 -19.85 5.62
C GLY A 182 -14.96 -19.27 6.55
N LYS A 183 -14.57 -18.64 7.68
CA LYS A 183 -15.48 -18.14 8.71
C LYS A 183 -15.43 -16.62 8.79
N ALA A 184 -16.53 -15.98 9.18
CA ALA A 184 -16.52 -14.56 9.49
C ALA A 184 -15.68 -14.30 10.76
N PHE A 185 -14.88 -13.23 10.75
CA PHE A 185 -14.24 -12.75 11.96
C PHE A 185 -15.27 -12.01 12.80
N VAL A 186 -15.53 -12.51 14.00
CA VAL A 186 -16.43 -11.91 14.96
C VAL A 186 -15.62 -11.55 16.20
N ALA A 187 -15.61 -10.27 16.52
CA ALA A 187 -14.89 -9.74 17.66
C ALA A 187 -15.82 -8.85 18.51
N PRO A 188 -16.68 -9.47 19.32
CA PRO A 188 -17.71 -8.74 20.06
C PRO A 188 -17.15 -7.78 21.11
N THR A 189 -15.91 -7.98 21.55
CA THR A 189 -15.21 -7.09 22.48
C THR A 189 -14.54 -5.91 21.81
N LEU A 190 -14.45 -5.92 20.48
CA LEU A 190 -13.92 -4.81 19.70
C LEU A 190 -14.96 -3.70 19.58
N GLN A 191 -15.14 -2.96 20.65
CA GLN A 191 -15.88 -1.69 20.58
C GLN A 191 -14.92 -0.63 20.08
N ALA A 192 -15.26 0.01 18.96
CA ALA A 192 -14.49 1.14 18.45
C ALA A 192 -14.43 2.24 19.53
N LYS A 193 -13.31 2.35 20.21
CA LYS A 193 -12.93 3.58 20.92
C LYS A 193 -12.28 4.52 19.89
N ALA A 194 -12.06 5.77 20.31
CA ALA A 194 -11.35 6.75 19.51
C ALA A 194 -10.00 6.17 18.97
N ASP A 195 -9.61 6.62 17.80
CA ASP A 195 -8.43 6.12 17.09
C ASP A 195 -7.20 6.07 18.01
N LEU A 196 -6.56 4.89 18.09
CA LEU A 196 -5.27 4.76 18.74
C LEU A 196 -4.25 5.58 17.95
N THR A 197 -3.69 6.57 18.62
CA THR A 197 -2.58 7.35 18.06
C THR A 197 -1.26 6.66 18.36
N VAL A 198 -0.19 7.10 17.69
CA VAL A 198 1.17 6.65 17.98
C VAL A 198 1.51 6.85 19.47
N GLY A 199 1.05 7.96 20.09
CA GLY A 199 1.27 8.24 21.50
C GLY A 199 0.55 7.26 22.46
N ASP A 200 -0.62 6.77 22.06
CA ASP A 200 -1.39 5.84 22.90
C ASP A 200 -0.72 4.46 23.01
N LEU A 201 0.02 4.02 21.98
CA LEU A 201 0.74 2.75 22.00
C LEU A 201 1.78 2.68 23.10
N GLY A 202 2.44 3.80 23.42
CA GLY A 202 3.43 3.90 24.49
C GLY A 202 2.85 3.76 25.90
N THR A 203 1.55 3.89 26.06
CA THR A 203 0.83 3.79 27.33
C THR A 203 0.11 2.48 27.54
N LEU A 204 0.16 1.57 26.56
CA LEU A 204 -0.47 0.26 26.70
C LEU A 204 0.19 -0.56 27.81
N ALA A 205 -0.64 -1.13 28.66
CA ALA A 205 -0.17 -2.01 29.74
C ALA A 205 0.44 -3.29 29.15
N ASP A 206 1.36 -3.90 29.91
CA ASP A 206 1.87 -5.24 29.60
C ASP A 206 0.71 -6.26 29.51
N GLY A 207 0.75 -7.14 28.52
CA GLY A 207 -0.36 -8.05 28.21
C GLY A 207 -1.44 -7.48 27.30
N SER A 208 -1.33 -6.23 26.85
CA SER A 208 -2.28 -5.65 25.91
C SER A 208 -2.11 -6.23 24.51
N VAL A 209 -3.23 -6.36 23.77
CA VAL A 209 -3.28 -6.72 22.36
C VAL A 209 -4.22 -5.80 21.61
N ALA A 210 -3.80 -5.34 20.44
CA ALA A 210 -4.59 -4.47 19.58
C ALA A 210 -4.50 -4.92 18.12
N LEU A 211 -5.56 -4.65 17.34
CA LEU A 211 -5.51 -4.69 15.88
C LEU A 211 -5.46 -3.24 15.40
N LEU A 212 -4.43 -2.88 14.67
CA LEU A 212 -4.17 -1.50 14.27
C LEU A 212 -3.50 -1.42 12.88
N PRO A 213 -3.49 -0.23 12.25
CA PRO A 213 -2.79 -0.01 10.99
C PRO A 213 -1.27 -0.18 11.13
N TYR A 214 -0.64 -0.73 10.10
CA TYR A 214 0.83 -0.90 10.05
C TYR A 214 1.59 0.42 10.14
N ASP A 215 1.10 1.49 9.52
CA ASP A 215 1.75 2.81 9.59
C ASP A 215 1.77 3.37 11.02
N VAL A 216 0.73 3.16 11.80
CA VAL A 216 0.70 3.51 13.24
C VAL A 216 1.70 2.66 14.00
N PHE A 217 1.70 1.34 13.78
CA PHE A 217 2.64 0.42 14.40
C PHE A 217 4.09 0.74 14.07
N SER A 218 4.43 0.93 12.79
CA SER A 218 5.80 1.19 12.34
C SER A 218 6.32 2.55 12.79
N THR A 219 5.46 3.59 12.80
CA THR A 219 5.84 4.91 13.34
C THR A 219 6.18 4.81 14.81
N TYR A 220 5.38 4.08 15.59
CA TYR A 220 5.69 3.87 17.01
C TYR A 220 6.98 3.07 17.20
N ALA A 221 7.19 1.99 16.44
CA ALA A 221 8.38 1.15 16.53
C ALA A 221 9.70 1.92 16.27
N VAL A 222 9.66 2.95 15.43
CA VAL A 222 10.83 3.80 15.16
C VAL A 222 11.13 4.77 16.30
N THR A 223 10.11 5.19 17.06
CA THR A 223 10.22 6.26 18.07
C THR A 223 10.29 5.76 19.51
N ALA A 224 9.91 4.52 19.78
CA ALA A 224 9.75 3.99 21.13
C ALA A 224 10.97 3.21 21.63
N MET A 225 11.23 3.33 22.95
CA MET A 225 12.24 2.52 23.65
C MET A 225 11.77 1.06 23.89
N THR A 226 10.47 0.81 23.88
CA THR A 226 9.85 -0.52 24.00
C THR A 226 8.95 -0.75 22.80
N ILE A 227 9.25 -1.77 22.00
CA ILE A 227 8.54 -2.05 20.74
C ILE A 227 7.45 -3.08 21.01
N PRO A 228 6.16 -2.79 20.71
CA PRO A 228 5.13 -3.81 20.68
C PRO A 228 5.50 -4.88 19.64
N LEU A 229 5.23 -6.14 19.97
CA LEU A 229 5.49 -7.23 19.04
C LEU A 229 4.37 -7.30 18.02
N ALA A 230 4.72 -7.26 16.73
CA ALA A 230 3.79 -7.63 15.68
C ALA A 230 3.71 -9.16 15.60
N ALA A 231 2.51 -9.72 15.80
CA ALA A 231 2.33 -11.16 15.72
C ALA A 231 2.40 -11.64 14.27
N ALA A 232 3.26 -12.64 14.01
CA ALA A 232 3.23 -13.41 12.77
C ALA A 232 2.00 -14.32 12.76
N ILE A 233 1.27 -14.38 11.64
CA ILE A 233 0.06 -15.20 11.51
C ILE A 233 0.36 -16.45 10.69
N VAL A 234 0.15 -17.62 11.29
CA VAL A 234 0.34 -18.91 10.61
C VAL A 234 -0.89 -19.21 9.74
N THR A 235 -0.74 -19.09 8.44
CA THR A 235 -1.80 -19.40 7.46
C THR A 235 -1.75 -20.85 6.98
N ASP A 236 -0.57 -21.41 6.87
CA ASP A 236 -0.31 -22.82 6.55
C ASP A 236 0.92 -23.31 7.34
N ALA A 237 0.67 -24.07 8.40
CA ALA A 237 1.73 -24.58 9.27
C ALA A 237 2.69 -25.57 8.59
N LYS A 238 2.30 -26.15 7.45
CA LYS A 238 3.19 -27.07 6.70
C LYS A 238 4.16 -26.31 5.81
N LEU A 239 3.70 -25.23 5.19
CA LEU A 239 4.49 -24.40 4.27
C LEU A 239 5.25 -23.31 5.01
N ASN A 240 4.64 -22.72 6.03
CA ASN A 240 5.19 -21.60 6.78
C ASN A 240 4.83 -21.67 8.27
N PRO A 241 5.51 -22.51 9.05
CA PRO A 241 5.26 -22.64 10.49
C PRO A 241 5.59 -21.35 11.27
N ALA A 242 6.50 -20.52 10.76
CA ALA A 242 6.83 -19.23 11.37
C ALA A 242 5.77 -18.15 11.14
N GLY A 243 4.81 -18.41 10.26
CA GLY A 243 3.75 -17.45 9.90
C GLY A 243 4.21 -16.35 8.95
N ALA A 244 3.25 -15.59 8.44
CA ALA A 244 3.48 -14.38 7.67
C ALA A 244 3.68 -13.21 8.63
N VAL A 245 4.79 -12.49 8.49
CA VAL A 245 5.14 -11.36 9.36
C VAL A 245 4.58 -10.07 8.77
N PRO A 246 3.93 -9.20 9.57
CA PRO A 246 3.47 -7.88 9.12
C PRO A 246 4.63 -6.87 9.12
N ASP A 247 5.59 -7.08 8.25
CA ASP A 247 6.72 -6.20 7.99
C ASP A 247 6.76 -5.77 6.52
N VAL A 248 7.74 -4.95 6.16
CA VAL A 248 7.90 -4.48 4.78
C VAL A 248 8.01 -5.64 3.78
N GLN A 249 8.63 -6.75 4.17
CA GLN A 249 8.83 -7.90 3.28
C GLN A 249 7.53 -8.71 3.13
N GLY A 250 6.86 -9.04 4.23
CA GLY A 250 5.61 -9.80 4.20
C GLY A 250 4.47 -9.01 3.54
N ILE A 251 4.33 -7.72 3.86
CA ILE A 251 3.35 -6.82 3.24
C ILE A 251 3.70 -6.60 1.76
N GLY A 252 4.98 -6.38 1.43
CA GLY A 252 5.46 -6.22 0.06
C GLY A 252 5.23 -7.47 -0.78
N SER A 253 5.43 -8.65 -0.22
CA SER A 253 5.12 -9.93 -0.86
C SER A 253 3.61 -10.03 -1.20
N ALA A 254 2.73 -9.67 -0.26
CA ALA A 254 1.29 -9.63 -0.51
C ALA A 254 0.92 -8.54 -1.54
N ALA A 255 1.61 -7.41 -1.55
CA ALA A 255 1.37 -6.34 -2.52
C ALA A 255 1.61 -6.77 -3.98
N THR A 256 2.48 -7.78 -4.21
CA THR A 256 2.67 -8.34 -5.55
C THR A 256 1.49 -9.18 -6.05
N GLN A 257 0.56 -9.55 -5.17
CA GLN A 257 -0.66 -10.29 -5.49
C GLN A 257 -1.85 -9.35 -5.81
N LEU A 258 -1.64 -8.04 -5.76
CA LEU A 258 -2.67 -7.07 -6.08
C LEU A 258 -2.93 -7.02 -7.59
N GLU A 259 -4.21 -7.04 -7.94
CA GLU A 259 -4.71 -6.75 -9.27
C GLU A 259 -5.33 -5.35 -9.28
N TYR A 260 -5.17 -4.63 -10.38
CA TYR A 260 -5.78 -3.31 -10.50
C TYR A 260 -6.86 -3.26 -11.57
N LYS A 261 -7.80 -2.34 -11.38
CA LYS A 261 -8.85 -2.02 -12.35
C LYS A 261 -8.93 -0.52 -12.53
N LYS A 262 -8.73 -0.05 -13.77
CA LYS A 262 -8.97 1.33 -14.18
C LYS A 262 -10.46 1.55 -14.45
N SER A 263 -11.00 2.63 -13.94
CA SER A 263 -12.38 3.05 -14.19
C SER A 263 -12.44 4.57 -14.28
N GLY A 264 -12.50 5.11 -15.49
CA GLY A 264 -12.43 6.56 -15.74
C GLY A 264 -11.14 7.16 -15.15
N ASP A 265 -11.31 8.15 -14.29
CA ASP A 265 -10.21 8.86 -13.59
C ASP A 265 -9.80 8.18 -12.27
N SER A 266 -10.02 6.88 -12.13
CA SER A 266 -9.69 6.16 -10.91
C SER A 266 -9.05 4.81 -11.19
N VAL A 267 -8.13 4.41 -10.29
CA VAL A 267 -7.56 3.06 -10.22
C VAL A 267 -7.95 2.46 -8.88
N SER A 268 -8.55 1.29 -8.91
CA SER A 268 -8.80 0.48 -7.70
C SER A 268 -7.93 -0.76 -7.71
N VAL A 269 -7.63 -1.28 -6.52
CA VAL A 269 -6.88 -2.53 -6.36
C VAL A 269 -7.70 -3.54 -5.57
N SER A 270 -7.48 -4.81 -5.86
CA SER A 270 -8.04 -5.94 -5.13
C SER A 270 -6.99 -7.02 -4.96
N LEU A 271 -7.00 -7.69 -3.82
CA LEU A 271 -6.06 -8.77 -3.54
C LEU A 271 -6.55 -10.08 -4.16
N ASN A 272 -5.72 -10.68 -5.01
CA ASN A 272 -5.91 -12.04 -5.50
C ASN A 272 -5.19 -13.01 -4.57
N TYR A 273 -5.91 -13.57 -3.61
CA TYR A 273 -5.36 -14.51 -2.63
C TYR A 273 -4.78 -15.79 -3.24
N ALA A 274 -5.19 -16.16 -4.45
CA ALA A 274 -4.71 -17.34 -5.14
C ALA A 274 -3.46 -17.09 -6.00
N ALA A 275 -3.11 -15.83 -6.27
CA ALA A 275 -1.92 -15.50 -7.01
C ALA A 275 -0.66 -15.87 -6.21
N LYS A 276 0.37 -16.33 -6.91
CA LYS A 276 1.66 -16.56 -6.27
C LYS A 276 2.36 -15.21 -6.07
N PRO A 277 2.94 -14.97 -4.88
CA PRO A 277 3.75 -13.76 -4.68
C PRO A 277 5.00 -13.80 -5.57
N ILE A 278 5.41 -12.64 -6.02
CA ILE A 278 6.60 -12.48 -6.87
C ILE A 278 7.83 -12.33 -5.96
N PRO A 279 8.88 -13.15 -6.13
CA PRO A 279 10.11 -13.00 -5.38
C PRO A 279 10.75 -11.62 -5.59
N PRO A 280 11.42 -11.06 -4.58
CA PRO A 280 12.25 -9.87 -4.76
C PRO A 280 13.37 -10.10 -5.76
N GLN A 281 13.84 -9.03 -6.40
CA GLN A 281 14.96 -9.14 -7.34
C GLN A 281 16.18 -9.78 -6.68
N GLY A 282 16.73 -10.81 -7.31
CA GLY A 282 17.88 -11.56 -6.80
C GLY A 282 17.54 -12.69 -5.81
N SER A 283 16.25 -12.99 -5.62
CA SER A 283 15.79 -14.12 -4.81
C SER A 283 14.91 -15.05 -5.65
N ASP A 284 15.02 -16.36 -5.43
CA ASP A 284 14.15 -17.36 -6.04
C ASP A 284 12.89 -17.65 -5.19
N VAL A 285 12.84 -17.12 -3.96
CA VAL A 285 11.78 -17.39 -3.00
C VAL A 285 11.16 -16.08 -2.53
N ALA A 286 9.84 -15.97 -2.65
CA ALA A 286 9.10 -14.87 -2.08
C ALA A 286 8.91 -15.09 -0.58
N PRO A 287 8.98 -14.02 0.25
CA PRO A 287 8.56 -14.08 1.64
C PRO A 287 7.09 -14.53 1.75
N ALA A 288 6.73 -15.11 2.88
CA ALA A 288 5.33 -15.45 3.16
C ALA A 288 4.46 -14.19 3.12
N PRO A 289 3.41 -14.12 2.25
CA PRO A 289 2.66 -12.91 2.09
C PRO A 289 1.75 -12.63 3.30
N TYR A 290 1.89 -11.45 3.89
CA TYR A 290 0.96 -10.95 4.90
C TYR A 290 -0.23 -10.28 4.22
N GLN A 291 -1.33 -10.99 4.06
CA GLN A 291 -2.42 -10.62 3.15
C GLN A 291 -3.53 -9.76 3.77
N ALA A 292 -3.42 -9.36 5.04
CA ALA A 292 -4.35 -8.39 5.64
C ALA A 292 -3.99 -6.95 5.24
N ILE A 293 -3.91 -6.69 3.93
CA ILE A 293 -3.45 -5.43 3.35
C ILE A 293 -4.59 -4.62 2.75
N TYR A 294 -4.38 -3.30 2.64
CA TYR A 294 -5.30 -2.37 1.99
C TYR A 294 -4.55 -1.16 1.41
N PRO A 295 -5.09 -0.51 0.36
CA PRO A 295 -4.44 0.65 -0.24
C PRO A 295 -4.61 1.90 0.61
N VAL A 296 -3.57 2.72 0.64
CA VAL A 296 -3.62 4.15 0.90
C VAL A 296 -3.67 4.85 -0.45
N ASN A 297 -4.60 5.78 -0.63
CA ASN A 297 -4.83 6.42 -1.92
C ASN A 297 -4.38 7.87 -1.92
N VAL A 298 -4.05 8.40 -3.10
CA VAL A 298 -4.07 9.82 -3.39
C VAL A 298 -5.36 10.13 -4.10
N SER A 299 -6.15 11.06 -3.54
CA SER A 299 -7.40 11.54 -4.11
C SER A 299 -7.28 13.02 -4.46
N LEU A 300 -7.69 13.40 -5.69
CA LEU A 300 -7.84 14.79 -6.10
C LEU A 300 -9.30 15.19 -5.92
N CYS A 301 -9.54 16.33 -5.28
CA CYS A 301 -10.84 16.78 -4.82
C CYS A 301 -11.46 17.81 -5.76
N GLY A 302 -12.75 17.74 -5.97
CA GLY A 302 -13.50 18.69 -6.81
C GLY A 302 -13.04 18.65 -8.28
N THR A 303 -12.81 19.81 -8.88
CA THR A 303 -12.23 19.91 -10.23
C THR A 303 -10.72 20.03 -10.13
N PRO A 304 -9.95 18.96 -10.44
CA PRO A 304 -8.50 18.96 -10.27
C PRO A 304 -7.84 20.02 -11.17
N THR A 305 -6.99 20.85 -10.57
CA THR A 305 -6.14 21.79 -11.30
C THR A 305 -4.94 21.07 -11.91
N LYS A 306 -4.25 21.72 -12.86
CA LYS A 306 -2.97 21.20 -13.37
C LYS A 306 -1.94 21.08 -12.24
N THR A 307 -1.92 22.04 -11.30
CA THR A 307 -1.02 22.03 -10.15
C THR A 307 -1.31 20.82 -9.22
N SER A 308 -2.58 20.58 -8.84
CA SER A 308 -2.92 19.43 -7.99
C SER A 308 -2.59 18.09 -8.67
N ARG A 309 -2.80 17.98 -9.99
CA ARG A 309 -2.40 16.79 -10.76
C ARG A 309 -0.87 16.63 -10.82
N ALA A 310 -0.12 17.73 -10.99
CA ALA A 310 1.35 17.68 -11.01
C ALA A 310 1.93 17.28 -9.65
N ILE A 311 1.35 17.80 -8.55
CA ILE A 311 1.71 17.39 -7.18
C ILE A 311 1.36 15.91 -6.95
N GLY A 312 0.14 15.48 -7.30
CA GLY A 312 -0.25 14.07 -7.19
C GLY A 312 0.67 13.14 -7.99
N ARG A 313 1.07 13.55 -9.21
CA ARG A 313 2.07 12.83 -9.99
C ARG A 313 3.43 12.78 -9.29
N TYR A 314 3.87 13.88 -8.68
CA TYR A 314 5.11 13.92 -7.91
C TYR A 314 5.09 12.93 -6.76
N LEU A 315 4.00 12.88 -5.99
CA LEU A 315 3.83 11.95 -4.86
C LEU A 315 3.95 10.47 -5.27
N LEU A 316 3.55 10.12 -6.50
CA LEU A 316 3.62 8.76 -7.04
C LEU A 316 4.99 8.41 -7.66
N ARG A 317 5.94 9.34 -7.71
CA ARG A 317 7.29 9.06 -8.22
C ARG A 317 8.01 8.08 -7.29
N GLN A 318 8.87 7.25 -7.85
CA GLN A 318 9.63 6.26 -7.09
C GLN A 318 10.55 6.90 -6.04
N ASP A 319 11.19 8.01 -6.39
CA ASP A 319 12.04 8.78 -5.47
C ASP A 319 11.24 9.40 -4.31
N ALA A 320 10.03 9.89 -4.57
CA ALA A 320 9.14 10.40 -3.53
C ALA A 320 8.61 9.25 -2.63
N GLN A 321 8.20 8.13 -3.21
CA GLN A 321 7.73 6.96 -2.46
C GLN A 321 8.84 6.30 -1.62
N GLY A 322 10.07 6.35 -2.07
CA GLY A 322 11.23 5.86 -1.32
C GLY A 322 11.49 6.61 0.00
N THR A 323 10.87 7.77 0.21
CA THR A 323 10.94 8.50 1.49
C THR A 323 9.90 8.02 2.51
N LEU A 324 8.96 7.17 2.10
CA LEU A 324 7.94 6.61 3.00
C LEU A 324 8.53 5.45 3.80
N THR A 325 8.72 5.66 5.10
CA THR A 325 9.29 4.64 6.00
C THR A 325 8.21 3.84 6.73
N THR A 326 6.97 4.32 6.73
CA THR A 326 5.85 3.75 7.50
C THR A 326 4.82 3.03 6.65
N LEU A 327 4.94 3.10 5.32
CA LEU A 327 4.06 2.45 4.35
C LEU A 327 4.89 1.62 3.37
N VAL A 328 4.26 0.64 2.74
CA VAL A 328 4.91 -0.21 1.73
C VAL A 328 4.62 0.33 0.33
N PRO A 329 5.64 0.50 -0.54
CA PRO A 329 5.45 0.97 -1.90
C PRO A 329 4.53 0.05 -2.72
N LEU A 330 3.88 0.64 -3.73
CA LEU A 330 3.09 -0.12 -4.71
C LEU A 330 3.98 -0.99 -5.59
N ALA A 331 3.41 -2.08 -6.10
CA ALA A 331 3.97 -2.79 -7.25
C ALA A 331 4.05 -1.84 -8.46
N GLU A 332 5.13 -1.96 -9.24
CA GLU A 332 5.45 -1.02 -10.33
C GLU A 332 4.34 -0.89 -11.37
N SER A 333 3.66 -1.98 -11.72
CA SER A 333 2.54 -1.96 -12.67
C SER A 333 1.37 -1.11 -12.18
N ILE A 334 1.05 -1.19 -10.88
CA ILE A 334 -0.03 -0.40 -10.26
C ILE A 334 0.37 1.07 -10.17
N ARG A 335 1.62 1.34 -9.79
CA ARG A 335 2.17 2.69 -9.72
C ARG A 335 2.17 3.37 -11.09
N ALA A 336 2.58 2.65 -12.14
CA ALA A 336 2.58 3.13 -13.51
C ALA A 336 1.17 3.51 -14.00
N GLU A 337 0.16 2.69 -13.71
CA GLU A 337 -1.23 2.99 -14.07
C GLU A 337 -1.76 4.18 -13.27
N SER A 338 -1.40 4.27 -11.99
CA SER A 338 -1.75 5.41 -11.13
C SER A 338 -1.16 6.71 -11.66
N LEU A 339 0.11 6.69 -12.11
CA LEU A 339 0.77 7.82 -12.77
C LEU A 339 0.06 8.24 -14.06
N ASP A 340 -0.37 7.26 -14.88
CA ASP A 340 -1.08 7.55 -16.13
C ASP A 340 -2.40 8.28 -15.86
N VAL A 341 -3.19 7.79 -14.91
CA VAL A 341 -4.48 8.38 -14.53
C VAL A 341 -4.32 9.77 -13.94
N ILE A 342 -3.42 9.96 -12.99
CA ILE A 342 -3.28 11.25 -12.31
C ILE A 342 -2.69 12.33 -13.23
N SER A 343 -1.96 11.93 -14.26
CA SER A 343 -1.28 12.83 -15.21
C SER A 343 -2.17 13.32 -16.36
N VAL A 344 -3.45 12.94 -16.40
CA VAL A 344 -4.38 13.38 -17.44
C VAL A 344 -4.42 14.92 -17.52
N GLY A 345 -4.20 15.47 -18.74
CA GLY A 345 -4.16 16.91 -18.98
C GLY A 345 -2.85 17.62 -18.60
N LEU A 346 -1.86 16.89 -18.07
CA LEU A 346 -0.51 17.43 -17.89
C LEU A 346 0.31 17.34 -19.20
N PRO A 347 1.29 18.24 -19.38
CA PRO A 347 2.27 18.09 -20.43
C PRO A 347 2.95 16.72 -20.35
N GLN A 348 2.94 15.98 -21.46
CA GLN A 348 3.68 14.73 -21.54
C GLN A 348 5.15 15.02 -21.81
N PRO A 349 6.10 14.34 -21.15
CA PRO A 349 7.51 14.46 -21.49
C PRO A 349 7.69 14.04 -22.95
N LYS A 350 8.44 14.84 -23.71
CA LYS A 350 8.86 14.46 -25.05
C LYS A 350 9.86 13.32 -24.91
N VAL A 351 9.41 12.10 -25.20
CA VAL A 351 10.31 10.95 -25.32
C VAL A 351 11.08 11.15 -26.62
N THR A 352 12.30 11.66 -26.53
CA THR A 352 13.26 11.57 -27.65
C THR A 352 13.71 10.11 -27.71
N ALA A 353 13.32 9.42 -28.78
CA ALA A 353 13.87 8.10 -29.04
C ALA A 353 15.40 8.23 -29.05
N PRO A 354 16.13 7.28 -28.45
CA PRO A 354 17.60 7.29 -28.56
C PRO A 354 17.96 7.32 -30.04
N THR A 355 18.65 8.36 -30.46
CA THR A 355 19.31 8.40 -31.78
C THR A 355 20.39 7.33 -31.76
N ASN A 356 20.16 6.24 -32.52
CA ASN A 356 21.15 5.22 -32.76
C ASN A 356 22.37 5.82 -33.47
#